data_48b8def176b84260c28533a7fb5c4157
#
_entry.id   48b8def176b84260c28533a7fb5c4157
#
_cell.length_a   1.000
_cell.length_b   1.000
_cell.length_c   1.000
_cell.angle_alpha   90.00
_cell.angle_beta   90.00
_cell.angle_gamma   90.00
#
_symmetry.space_group_name_H-M   'P 1'
#
loop_
_entity.id
_entity.type
_entity.pdbx_description
1 polymer ?
#
loop_
_entity_poly.entity_id
_entity_poly.type
_entity_poly.pdbx_seq_one_letter_code
_entity_poly.pdbx_strand_id
1 'polypeptide(L)'
;MHKYFLIPVITFFVIICLIVFYLQYIYEDWKYFYIGKKEEIVIPDICDDENDIEIISHSTDHISNRSFKDNIDTTSHFLFHAIYLLPCEREDRKFDVNKNIHYSLETINKWLLDKTNNQVINYDRTNDGIIDTTFIRVNKKLNWFTQFRSKENNKQDTSSRIENIILSNASIFHNFDKKKFIVFFDGWEKRELLFTEICGRSRFNSKVSVFYTDTKWNKSRSCGSDNLNISSNEKFGESEVTILHEIL
;
A
#
# COMPACT_ATOMS: atom_id res chain seq x y z
N MET A 1 52.49 28.77 -27.53
CA MET A 1 51.12 28.85 -28.11
C MET A 1 50.30 27.60 -27.97
N HIS A 2 50.44 26.72 -26.96
CA HIS A 2 49.72 25.44 -26.88
C HIS A 2 48.66 25.34 -25.75
N LYS A 3 48.47 26.37 -24.93
CA LYS A 3 47.55 26.31 -23.76
C LYS A 3 46.08 26.54 -24.10
N TYR A 4 45.73 27.11 -25.24
CA TYR A 4 44.34 27.45 -25.57
C TYR A 4 43.56 26.37 -26.33
N PHE A 5 44.22 25.28 -26.76
CA PHE A 5 43.56 24.20 -27.49
C PHE A 5 43.06 23.06 -26.58
N LEU A 6 43.56 22.99 -25.36
CA LEU A 6 43.23 21.90 -24.42
C LEU A 6 41.83 22.07 -23.79
N ILE A 7 41.43 23.32 -23.52
CA ILE A 7 40.15 23.61 -22.84
C ILE A 7 38.94 23.18 -23.66
N PRO A 8 38.82 23.51 -24.98
CA PRO A 8 37.67 23.07 -25.77
C PRO A 8 37.62 21.54 -25.96
N VAL A 9 38.75 20.86 -25.98
CA VAL A 9 38.82 19.40 -26.11
C VAL A 9 38.29 18.71 -24.84
N ILE A 10 38.69 19.20 -23.66
CA ILE A 10 38.24 18.68 -22.36
C ILE A 10 36.72 18.90 -22.21
N THR A 11 36.24 20.11 -22.54
CA THR A 11 34.80 20.43 -22.46
C THR A 11 33.96 19.54 -23.38
N PHE A 12 34.47 19.28 -24.60
CA PHE A 12 33.80 18.38 -25.55
C PHE A 12 33.73 16.94 -25.03
N PHE A 13 34.81 16.42 -24.41
CA PHE A 13 34.81 15.10 -23.80
C PHE A 13 33.83 15.00 -22.60
N VAL A 14 33.78 16.01 -21.76
CA VAL A 14 32.85 16.06 -20.61
C VAL A 14 31.39 16.02 -21.11
N ILE A 15 31.05 16.78 -22.15
CA ILE A 15 29.70 16.79 -22.73
C ILE A 15 29.35 15.42 -23.31
N ILE A 16 30.28 14.77 -24.03
CA ILE A 16 30.03 13.41 -24.56
C ILE A 16 29.82 12.43 -23.41
N CYS A 17 30.63 12.46 -22.37
CA CYS A 17 30.42 11.58 -21.22
C CYS A 17 29.05 11.81 -20.57
N LEU A 18 28.62 13.05 -20.40
CA LEU A 18 27.29 13.36 -19.83
C LEU A 18 26.15 12.86 -20.72
N ILE A 19 26.29 12.98 -22.06
CA ILE A 19 25.30 12.45 -23.02
C ILE A 19 25.26 10.92 -22.96
N VAL A 20 26.40 10.24 -22.89
CA VAL A 20 26.47 8.79 -22.80
C VAL A 20 25.84 8.30 -21.47
N PHE A 21 26.16 8.95 -20.35
CA PHE A 21 25.52 8.64 -19.07
C PHE A 21 24.01 8.87 -19.09
N TYR A 22 23.56 9.96 -19.71
CA TYR A 22 22.15 10.26 -19.86
C TYR A 22 21.41 9.23 -20.76
N LEU A 23 22.03 8.84 -21.87
CA LEU A 23 21.48 7.80 -22.76
C LEU A 23 21.49 6.43 -22.09
N GLN A 24 22.50 6.11 -21.29
CA GLN A 24 22.57 4.87 -20.52
C GLN A 24 21.50 4.83 -19.42
N TYR A 25 21.26 5.96 -18.77
CA TYR A 25 20.19 6.12 -17.80
C TYR A 25 18.81 5.91 -18.44
N ILE A 26 18.55 6.56 -19.60
CA ILE A 26 17.30 6.36 -20.36
C ILE A 26 17.18 4.90 -20.88
N TYR A 27 18.29 4.30 -21.32
CA TYR A 27 18.28 2.92 -21.81
C TYR A 27 17.96 1.91 -20.72
N GLU A 28 18.47 2.08 -19.52
CA GLU A 28 18.11 1.25 -18.35
C GLU A 28 16.64 1.40 -18.00
N ASP A 29 16.10 2.62 -17.97
CA ASP A 29 14.66 2.88 -17.75
C ASP A 29 13.81 2.25 -18.88
N TRP A 30 14.24 2.34 -20.13
CA TRP A 30 13.57 1.72 -21.28
C TRP A 30 13.63 0.20 -21.22
N LYS A 31 14.73 -0.37 -20.78
CA LYS A 31 14.91 -1.81 -20.63
C LYS A 31 13.95 -2.40 -19.59
N TYR A 32 13.74 -1.70 -18.47
CA TYR A 32 12.72 -2.10 -17.48
C TYR A 32 11.30 -1.94 -18.02
N PHE A 33 11.05 -1.03 -18.92
CA PHE A 33 9.74 -0.83 -19.53
C PHE A 33 9.42 -1.87 -20.62
N TYR A 34 10.43 -2.39 -21.35
CA TYR A 34 10.24 -3.27 -22.51
C TYR A 34 10.58 -4.74 -22.28
N ILE A 35 11.40 -5.09 -21.28
CA ILE A 35 11.84 -6.48 -21.02
C ILE A 35 11.02 -7.14 -19.92
N GLY A 36 10.15 -6.44 -19.22
CA GLY A 36 9.05 -7.09 -18.54
C GLY A 36 8.25 -7.85 -19.58
N LYS A 37 8.56 -9.13 -19.82
CA LYS A 37 7.63 -10.03 -20.49
C LYS A 37 6.29 -9.78 -19.81
N LYS A 38 5.37 -9.14 -20.52
CA LYS A 38 3.96 -9.23 -20.22
C LYS A 38 3.63 -10.72 -20.26
N GLU A 39 3.78 -11.43 -19.17
CA GLU A 39 2.86 -12.51 -18.92
C GLU A 39 1.50 -11.82 -19.05
N GLU A 40 0.74 -12.25 -20.01
CA GLU A 40 -0.62 -11.78 -20.24
C GLU A 40 -1.36 -12.16 -18.96
N ILE A 41 -1.39 -11.23 -18.00
CA ILE A 41 -2.19 -11.40 -16.79
C ILE A 41 -3.59 -11.50 -17.32
N VAL A 42 -4.13 -12.72 -17.31
CA VAL A 42 -5.54 -12.95 -17.63
C VAL A 42 -6.31 -12.19 -16.57
N ILE A 43 -6.71 -10.95 -16.94
CA ILE A 43 -7.54 -10.12 -16.08
C ILE A 43 -8.86 -10.87 -15.96
N PRO A 44 -9.27 -11.27 -14.76
CA PRO A 44 -10.54 -11.96 -14.62
C PRO A 44 -11.67 -11.13 -15.21
N ASP A 45 -12.60 -11.76 -15.90
CA ASP A 45 -13.79 -11.11 -16.50
C ASP A 45 -14.67 -10.38 -15.46
N ILE A 46 -14.40 -10.62 -14.18
CA ILE A 46 -15.09 -9.99 -13.05
C ILE A 46 -14.55 -8.60 -12.68
N CYS A 47 -13.48 -8.13 -13.34
CA CYS A 47 -13.02 -6.75 -13.22
C CYS A 47 -13.95 -5.80 -13.98
N ASP A 48 -14.67 -4.97 -13.25
CA ASP A 48 -15.65 -4.05 -13.82
C ASP A 48 -15.44 -2.63 -13.29
N ASP A 49 -14.89 -1.76 -14.14
CA ASP A 49 -14.66 -0.36 -13.80
C ASP A 49 -15.87 0.55 -14.06
N GLU A 50 -16.89 0.06 -14.77
CA GLU A 50 -18.05 0.87 -15.21
C GLU A 50 -19.22 0.79 -14.21
N ASN A 51 -19.48 -0.36 -13.62
CA ASN A 51 -20.58 -0.56 -12.69
C ASN A 51 -20.24 -0.16 -11.23
N ASP A 52 -21.14 -0.43 -10.32
CA ASP A 52 -20.97 -0.17 -8.91
C ASP A 52 -19.80 -0.97 -8.32
N ILE A 53 -19.29 -0.52 -7.18
CA ILE A 53 -18.21 -1.19 -6.47
C ILE A 53 -18.79 -2.40 -5.75
N GLU A 54 -18.24 -3.56 -6.04
CA GLU A 54 -18.61 -4.81 -5.40
C GLU A 54 -17.38 -5.46 -4.74
N ILE A 55 -17.59 -6.05 -3.56
CA ILE A 55 -16.63 -6.97 -2.96
C ILE A 55 -16.78 -8.31 -3.64
N ILE A 56 -15.69 -8.77 -4.24
CA ILE A 56 -15.63 -10.04 -4.94
C ILE A 56 -14.57 -10.93 -4.30
N SER A 57 -14.68 -12.24 -4.46
CA SER A 57 -13.61 -13.16 -4.11
C SER A 57 -13.38 -14.14 -5.24
N HIS A 58 -12.13 -14.38 -5.58
CA HIS A 58 -11.75 -15.41 -6.54
C HIS A 58 -11.66 -16.77 -5.87
N SER A 59 -11.76 -17.84 -6.64
CA SER A 59 -11.54 -19.20 -6.12
C SER A 59 -10.16 -19.34 -5.46
N THR A 60 -9.16 -18.61 -5.95
CA THR A 60 -7.81 -18.56 -5.40
C THR A 60 -7.69 -17.77 -4.10
N ASP A 61 -8.67 -16.94 -3.75
CA ASP A 61 -8.69 -16.17 -2.51
C ASP A 61 -9.13 -17.02 -1.30
N HIS A 62 -9.82 -18.14 -1.54
CA HIS A 62 -10.27 -19.06 -0.50
C HIS A 62 -9.14 -19.92 0.01
N ILE A 63 -8.32 -19.35 0.88
CA ILE A 63 -7.15 -19.99 1.50
C ILE A 63 -7.50 -20.31 2.95
N SER A 64 -6.97 -21.40 3.48
CA SER A 64 -7.13 -21.74 4.90
C SER A 64 -6.65 -20.58 5.79
N ASN A 65 -7.40 -20.27 6.81
CA ASN A 65 -7.16 -19.20 7.80
C ASN A 65 -7.33 -17.76 7.27
N ARG A 66 -7.94 -17.56 6.10
CA ARG A 66 -8.31 -16.24 5.61
C ARG A 66 -9.73 -15.88 6.04
N SER A 67 -9.91 -14.67 6.54
CA SER A 67 -11.24 -14.14 6.88
C SER A 67 -11.72 -13.12 5.85
N PHE A 68 -12.97 -13.30 5.35
CA PHE A 68 -13.66 -12.36 4.46
C PHE A 68 -14.65 -11.46 5.21
N LYS A 69 -14.77 -11.68 6.49
CA LYS A 69 -15.56 -10.89 7.44
C LYS A 69 -14.79 -10.77 8.72
N ASP A 70 -15.03 -9.69 9.39
CA ASP A 70 -14.53 -9.46 10.74
C ASP A 70 -15.07 -10.50 11.73
N ASN A 71 -14.23 -10.96 12.63
CA ASN A 71 -14.61 -11.86 13.70
C ASN A 71 -15.37 -11.12 14.79
N ILE A 72 -16.08 -11.86 15.64
CA ILE A 72 -16.81 -11.28 16.76
C ILE A 72 -15.81 -10.76 17.80
N ASP A 73 -15.90 -9.46 18.10
CA ASP A 73 -15.04 -8.85 19.11
C ASP A 73 -15.29 -9.43 20.50
N THR A 74 -14.20 -9.71 21.21
CA THR A 74 -14.24 -10.16 22.60
C THR A 74 -14.32 -9.00 23.61
N THR A 75 -14.21 -7.75 23.13
CA THR A 75 -14.18 -6.54 23.95
C THR A 75 -15.15 -5.49 23.43
N SER A 76 -15.63 -4.62 24.34
CA SER A 76 -16.45 -3.46 23.98
C SER A 76 -15.65 -2.17 23.78
N HIS A 77 -14.33 -2.24 23.88
CA HIS A 77 -13.46 -1.07 23.71
C HIS A 77 -13.33 -0.67 22.23
N PHE A 78 -12.79 0.53 22.03
CA PHE A 78 -12.43 0.99 20.68
C PHE A 78 -11.21 0.23 20.16
N LEU A 79 -11.30 -0.29 18.94
CA LEU A 79 -10.28 -1.14 18.33
C LEU A 79 -9.79 -0.59 17.00
N PHE A 80 -8.55 -0.92 16.66
CA PHE A 80 -8.00 -0.76 15.31
C PHE A 80 -8.06 -2.12 14.60
N HIS A 81 -8.86 -2.20 13.53
CA HIS A 81 -9.06 -3.40 12.73
C HIS A 81 -8.23 -3.33 11.43
N ALA A 82 -7.53 -4.41 11.11
CA ALA A 82 -6.71 -4.49 9.91
C ALA A 82 -7.54 -4.99 8.71
N ILE A 83 -7.31 -4.41 7.54
CA ILE A 83 -7.91 -4.84 6.28
C ILE A 83 -6.80 -5.01 5.25
N TYR A 84 -6.79 -6.14 4.53
CA TYR A 84 -5.98 -6.34 3.35
C TYR A 84 -6.85 -6.20 2.11
N LEU A 85 -6.67 -5.11 1.33
CA LEU A 85 -7.53 -4.75 0.20
C LEU A 85 -6.79 -4.87 -1.13
N LEU A 86 -7.36 -5.65 -2.05
CA LEU A 86 -6.84 -5.87 -3.39
C LEU A 86 -7.79 -5.34 -4.48
N PRO A 87 -7.26 -4.62 -5.49
CA PRO A 87 -7.89 -4.50 -6.80
C PRO A 87 -8.04 -5.86 -7.49
N CYS A 88 -9.03 -6.00 -8.38
CA CYS A 88 -9.39 -7.28 -8.99
C CYS A 88 -8.24 -7.96 -9.76
N GLU A 89 -7.38 -7.19 -10.47
CA GLU A 89 -6.29 -7.71 -11.28
C GLU A 89 -4.97 -7.92 -10.50
N ARG A 90 -4.95 -7.58 -9.20
CA ARG A 90 -3.71 -7.70 -8.43
C ARG A 90 -3.50 -9.13 -7.96
N GLU A 91 -2.26 -9.58 -8.07
CA GLU A 91 -1.82 -10.84 -7.49
C GLU A 91 -1.92 -10.78 -5.96
N ASP A 92 -2.43 -11.85 -5.38
CA ASP A 92 -2.54 -11.96 -3.94
C ASP A 92 -1.20 -12.37 -3.30
N ARG A 93 -0.56 -11.43 -2.62
CA ARG A 93 0.70 -11.63 -1.89
C ARG A 93 0.53 -12.26 -0.52
N LYS A 94 -0.72 -12.51 -0.09
CA LYS A 94 -1.07 -13.26 1.13
C LYS A 94 -0.55 -12.64 2.42
N PHE A 95 -0.48 -11.31 2.52
CA PHE A 95 0.05 -10.61 3.69
C PHE A 95 -0.73 -10.85 4.97
N ASP A 96 -2.02 -11.17 4.86
CA ASP A 96 -2.90 -11.60 5.93
C ASP A 96 -2.57 -13.02 6.40
N VAL A 97 -2.52 -13.98 5.48
CA VAL A 97 -2.29 -15.42 5.75
C VAL A 97 -0.87 -15.67 6.22
N ASN A 98 0.11 -15.01 5.61
CA ASN A 98 1.53 -15.11 5.97
C ASN A 98 1.89 -14.32 7.23
N LYS A 99 0.89 -13.66 7.86
CA LYS A 99 1.05 -12.86 9.10
C LYS A 99 1.98 -11.65 8.97
N ASN A 100 2.30 -11.17 7.77
CA ASN A 100 3.13 -9.99 7.60
C ASN A 100 2.48 -8.75 8.26
N ILE A 101 1.17 -8.56 8.06
CA ILE A 101 0.40 -7.49 8.69
C ILE A 101 0.45 -7.62 10.22
N HIS A 102 0.23 -8.83 10.73
CA HIS A 102 0.30 -9.11 12.16
C HIS A 102 1.68 -8.74 12.75
N TYR A 103 2.77 -9.19 12.14
CA TYR A 103 4.11 -8.93 12.65
C TYR A 103 4.48 -7.44 12.62
N SER A 104 4.12 -6.72 11.55
CA SER A 104 4.35 -5.28 11.47
C SER A 104 3.59 -4.51 12.55
N LEU A 105 2.31 -4.81 12.76
CA LEU A 105 1.50 -4.15 13.79
C LEU A 105 1.96 -4.52 15.22
N GLU A 106 2.37 -5.76 15.47
CA GLU A 106 2.97 -6.16 16.75
C GLU A 106 4.30 -5.45 17.02
N THR A 107 5.11 -5.25 15.98
CA THR A 107 6.38 -4.53 16.11
C THR A 107 6.15 -3.07 16.49
N ILE A 108 5.08 -2.43 15.98
CA ILE A 108 4.66 -1.10 16.41
C ILE A 108 4.35 -1.09 17.91
N ASN A 109 3.56 -2.05 18.41
CA ASN A 109 3.23 -2.11 19.82
C ASN A 109 4.45 -2.38 20.72
N LYS A 110 5.37 -3.25 20.28
CA LYS A 110 6.65 -3.47 21.00
C LYS A 110 7.46 -2.18 21.09
N TRP A 111 7.55 -1.43 19.99
CA TRP A 111 8.26 -0.16 19.95
C TRP A 111 7.59 0.90 20.85
N LEU A 112 6.26 1.01 20.83
CA LEU A 112 5.51 1.91 21.70
C LEU A 112 5.74 1.57 23.17
N LEU A 113 5.66 0.31 23.57
CA LEU A 113 5.94 -0.14 24.93
C LEU A 113 7.34 0.28 25.41
N ASP A 114 8.35 0.21 24.53
CA ASP A 114 9.71 0.62 24.86
C ASP A 114 9.90 2.15 24.93
N LYS A 115 9.17 2.92 24.11
CA LYS A 115 9.36 4.37 23.96
C LYS A 115 8.36 5.23 24.75
N THR A 116 7.29 4.64 25.24
CA THR A 116 6.26 5.34 26.00
C THR A 116 6.05 4.71 27.37
N ASN A 117 5.22 5.29 28.21
CA ASN A 117 4.87 4.72 29.52
C ASN A 117 3.88 3.55 29.36
N ASN A 118 4.31 2.46 28.70
CA ASN A 118 3.52 1.26 28.43
C ASN A 118 2.23 1.51 27.63
N GLN A 119 2.21 2.52 26.77
CA GLN A 119 1.09 2.74 25.87
C GLN A 119 1.17 1.75 24.69
N VAL A 120 0.01 1.27 24.26
CA VAL A 120 -0.14 0.38 23.13
C VAL A 120 -1.36 0.76 22.30
N ILE A 121 -1.37 0.39 21.04
CA ILE A 121 -2.54 0.47 20.18
C ILE A 121 -3.39 -0.78 20.43
N ASN A 122 -4.68 -0.58 20.65
CA ASN A 122 -5.64 -1.64 20.85
C ASN A 122 -6.05 -2.22 19.48
N TYR A 123 -5.30 -3.20 19.01
CA TYR A 123 -5.67 -3.91 17.78
C TYR A 123 -6.78 -4.92 18.04
N ASP A 124 -7.67 -5.06 17.06
CA ASP A 124 -8.63 -6.14 17.00
C ASP A 124 -7.93 -7.49 16.84
N ARG A 125 -8.41 -8.51 17.56
CA ARG A 125 -7.74 -9.81 17.63
C ARG A 125 -8.72 -10.96 17.58
N THR A 126 -8.31 -11.99 16.89
CA THR A 126 -8.95 -13.31 16.97
C THR A 126 -8.74 -13.95 18.33
N ASN A 127 -9.50 -15.01 18.62
CA ASN A 127 -9.43 -15.72 19.90
C ASN A 127 -8.06 -16.33 20.24
N ASP A 128 -7.22 -16.58 19.23
CA ASP A 128 -5.84 -17.06 19.39
C ASP A 128 -4.82 -15.93 19.53
N GLY A 129 -5.27 -14.68 19.64
CA GLY A 129 -4.44 -13.50 19.87
C GLY A 129 -3.78 -12.92 18.63
N ILE A 130 -4.01 -13.47 17.45
CA ILE A 130 -3.55 -12.92 16.18
C ILE A 130 -4.36 -11.65 15.86
N ILE A 131 -3.74 -10.64 15.28
CA ILE A 131 -4.46 -9.46 14.82
C ILE A 131 -5.45 -9.89 13.75
N ASP A 132 -6.73 -9.57 13.97
CA ASP A 132 -7.79 -9.88 13.03
C ASP A 132 -7.63 -9.04 11.77
N THR A 133 -7.58 -9.70 10.63
CA THR A 133 -7.39 -9.06 9.33
C THR A 133 -8.46 -9.54 8.37
N THR A 134 -9.33 -8.62 7.96
CA THR A 134 -10.34 -8.91 6.92
C THR A 134 -9.73 -8.75 5.54
N PHE A 135 -9.84 -9.78 4.71
CA PHE A 135 -9.45 -9.72 3.30
C PHE A 135 -10.61 -9.20 2.45
N ILE A 136 -10.31 -8.24 1.60
CA ILE A 136 -11.27 -7.65 0.65
C ILE A 136 -10.64 -7.63 -0.74
N ARG A 137 -11.31 -8.24 -1.72
CA ARG A 137 -11.03 -8.01 -3.13
C ARG A 137 -12.22 -7.32 -3.76
N VAL A 138 -11.98 -6.28 -4.55
CA VAL A 138 -13.05 -5.51 -5.21
C VAL A 138 -13.00 -5.69 -6.72
N ASN A 139 -14.14 -5.52 -7.40
CA ASN A 139 -14.27 -5.60 -8.85
C ASN A 139 -13.55 -4.46 -9.62
N LYS A 140 -12.93 -3.51 -8.94
CA LYS A 140 -12.24 -2.37 -9.55
C LYS A 140 -10.77 -2.66 -9.80
N LYS A 141 -10.26 -2.23 -10.97
CA LYS A 141 -8.84 -2.26 -11.30
C LYS A 141 -8.06 -1.19 -10.55
N LEU A 142 -6.74 -1.39 -10.38
CA LEU A 142 -5.85 -0.42 -9.75
C LEU A 142 -5.95 0.96 -10.41
N ASN A 143 -6.07 1.00 -11.73
CA ASN A 143 -6.23 2.24 -12.48
C ASN A 143 -7.47 3.04 -12.05
N TRP A 144 -8.57 2.36 -11.70
CA TRP A 144 -9.76 3.03 -11.17
C TRP A 144 -9.45 3.78 -9.86
N PHE A 145 -8.61 3.23 -8.99
CA PHE A 145 -8.18 3.89 -7.75
C PHE A 145 -7.25 5.06 -8.01
N THR A 146 -6.32 4.93 -8.94
CA THR A 146 -5.20 5.86 -9.15
C THR A 146 -5.49 6.93 -10.19
N GLN A 147 -6.55 6.78 -11.00
CA GLN A 147 -6.96 7.81 -11.95
C GLN A 147 -7.45 9.06 -11.24
N PHE A 148 -6.78 10.16 -11.53
CA PHE A 148 -7.23 11.47 -11.13
C PHE A 148 -8.39 11.90 -12.03
N ARG A 149 -9.60 11.92 -11.52
CA ARG A 149 -10.75 12.46 -12.23
C ARG A 149 -10.79 13.99 -12.04
N SER A 150 -10.15 14.73 -12.97
CA SER A 150 -10.03 16.18 -12.94
C SER A 150 -11.31 16.94 -13.35
N LYS A 151 -12.37 16.26 -13.75
CA LYS A 151 -13.59 16.89 -14.23
C LYS A 151 -14.73 16.64 -13.26
N GLU A 152 -15.33 17.75 -12.81
CA GLU A 152 -16.56 17.84 -12.03
C GLU A 152 -16.43 17.43 -10.54
N ASN A 153 -16.19 18.43 -9.70
CA ASN A 153 -16.50 18.52 -8.26
C ASN A 153 -16.29 17.33 -7.30
N ASN A 154 -15.90 16.15 -7.75
CA ASN A 154 -15.58 14.97 -6.95
C ASN A 154 -14.12 14.57 -7.15
N LYS A 155 -13.19 15.36 -6.59
CA LYS A 155 -11.78 15.01 -6.47
C LYS A 155 -11.60 13.90 -5.41
N GLN A 156 -12.05 12.70 -5.73
CA GLN A 156 -11.78 11.56 -4.87
C GLN A 156 -10.40 11.00 -5.20
N ASP A 157 -9.47 11.15 -4.26
CA ASP A 157 -8.19 10.47 -4.29
C ASP A 157 -8.35 8.98 -3.92
N THR A 158 -7.27 8.23 -4.04
CA THR A 158 -7.24 6.78 -3.75
C THR A 158 -7.77 6.49 -2.34
N SER A 159 -7.32 7.23 -1.34
CA SER A 159 -7.75 7.03 0.05
C SER A 159 -9.25 7.26 0.26
N SER A 160 -9.85 8.26 -0.42
CA SER A 160 -11.29 8.51 -0.34
C SER A 160 -12.11 7.37 -0.95
N ARG A 161 -11.63 6.80 -2.06
CA ARG A 161 -12.32 5.68 -2.71
C ARG A 161 -12.27 4.44 -1.82
N ILE A 162 -11.12 4.19 -1.20
CA ILE A 162 -10.96 3.10 -0.23
C ILE A 162 -11.88 3.32 0.97
N GLU A 163 -11.91 4.53 1.54
CA GLU A 163 -12.82 4.87 2.64
C GLU A 163 -14.28 4.61 2.29
N ASN A 164 -14.72 5.05 1.10
CA ASN A 164 -16.09 4.80 0.64
C ASN A 164 -16.40 3.30 0.52
N ILE A 165 -15.46 2.48 0.04
CA ILE A 165 -15.64 1.03 -0.01
C ILE A 165 -15.87 0.46 1.39
N ILE A 166 -15.06 0.85 2.37
CA ILE A 166 -15.17 0.36 3.75
C ILE A 166 -16.50 0.82 4.38
N LEU A 167 -16.84 2.10 4.24
CA LEU A 167 -18.08 2.66 4.79
C LEU A 167 -19.35 2.05 4.17
N SER A 168 -19.34 1.82 2.87
CA SER A 168 -20.48 1.20 2.15
C SER A 168 -20.67 -0.27 2.49
N ASN A 169 -19.64 -0.94 3.03
CA ASN A 169 -19.67 -2.35 3.40
C ASN A 169 -19.57 -2.57 4.91
N ALA A 170 -20.11 -1.64 5.71
CA ALA A 170 -20.07 -1.68 7.17
C ALA A 170 -20.61 -3.00 7.77
N SER A 171 -21.51 -3.69 7.07
CA SER A 171 -22.12 -4.95 7.53
C SER A 171 -21.17 -6.15 7.60
N ILE A 172 -19.99 -6.07 6.99
CA ILE A 172 -18.98 -7.14 7.11
C ILE A 172 -18.15 -7.01 8.39
N PHE A 173 -18.28 -5.88 9.12
CA PHE A 173 -17.51 -5.60 10.31
C PHE A 173 -18.39 -5.65 11.56
N HIS A 174 -17.92 -6.37 12.57
CA HIS A 174 -18.56 -6.40 13.88
C HIS A 174 -18.24 -5.08 14.64
N ASN A 175 -19.22 -4.51 15.36
CA ASN A 175 -19.07 -3.26 16.11
C ASN A 175 -18.41 -2.11 15.32
N PHE A 176 -18.79 -1.94 14.06
CA PHE A 176 -18.22 -0.98 13.10
C PHE A 176 -17.99 0.42 13.68
N ASP A 177 -18.93 0.92 14.52
CA ASP A 177 -18.84 2.26 15.08
C ASP A 177 -17.72 2.41 16.11
N LYS A 178 -17.26 1.30 16.69
CA LYS A 178 -16.17 1.26 17.67
C LYS A 178 -14.82 0.90 17.04
N LYS A 179 -14.71 0.95 15.72
CA LYS A 179 -13.49 0.61 14.99
C LYS A 179 -12.94 1.78 14.20
N LYS A 180 -11.62 1.84 14.14
CA LYS A 180 -10.83 2.54 13.14
C LYS A 180 -10.11 1.50 12.29
N PHE A 181 -10.05 1.70 10.99
CA PHE A 181 -9.56 0.71 10.05
C PHE A 181 -8.16 1.09 9.53
N ILE A 182 -7.25 0.13 9.54
CA ILE A 182 -5.92 0.23 8.94
C ILE A 182 -5.96 -0.62 7.67
N VAL A 183 -6.00 0.03 6.52
CA VAL A 183 -6.10 -0.65 5.22
C VAL A 183 -4.73 -0.79 4.60
N PHE A 184 -4.28 -2.02 4.43
CA PHE A 184 -3.14 -2.40 3.62
C PHE A 184 -3.61 -2.57 2.18
N PHE A 185 -3.49 -1.51 1.40
CA PHE A 185 -3.95 -1.48 0.01
C PHE A 185 -2.85 -1.94 -0.94
N ASP A 186 -3.13 -2.98 -1.72
CA ASP A 186 -2.18 -3.47 -2.73
C ASP A 186 -2.21 -2.60 -3.99
N GLY A 187 -1.66 -1.43 -3.83
CA GLY A 187 -1.58 -0.39 -4.83
C GLY A 187 -0.79 0.80 -4.33
N TRP A 188 -0.91 1.92 -5.04
CA TRP A 188 -0.19 3.15 -4.77
C TRP A 188 -1.08 4.38 -4.96
N GLU A 189 -0.65 5.50 -4.41
CA GLU A 189 -1.22 6.82 -4.68
C GLU A 189 -0.14 7.77 -5.18
N LYS A 190 -0.42 8.48 -6.29
CA LYS A 190 0.47 9.46 -6.89
C LYS A 190 0.08 10.87 -6.49
N ARG A 191 1.03 11.65 -5.99
CA ARG A 191 0.85 13.10 -5.84
C ARG A 191 1.14 13.81 -7.15
N GLU A 192 0.13 14.49 -7.71
CA GLU A 192 0.25 15.18 -9.01
C GLU A 192 1.35 16.25 -9.06
N LEU A 193 1.50 17.04 -7.98
CA LEU A 193 2.40 18.19 -7.97
C LEU A 193 3.86 17.85 -7.77
N LEU A 194 4.20 16.67 -7.29
CA LEU A 194 5.57 16.35 -6.87
C LEU A 194 6.14 15.10 -7.55
N PHE A 195 5.38 14.42 -8.41
CA PHE A 195 5.76 13.13 -9.00
C PHE A 195 6.26 12.10 -7.95
N THR A 196 5.83 12.27 -6.69
CA THR A 196 6.20 11.41 -5.58
C THR A 196 5.03 10.54 -5.19
N GLU A 197 5.30 9.29 -4.91
CA GLU A 197 4.36 8.39 -4.27
C GLU A 197 4.35 8.66 -2.76
N ILE A 198 3.20 8.42 -2.15
CA ILE A 198 3.04 8.46 -0.70
C ILE A 198 2.90 7.04 -0.17
N CYS A 199 3.47 6.80 1.00
CA CYS A 199 3.47 5.48 1.63
C CYS A 199 2.20 5.18 2.40
N GLY A 200 1.53 6.22 2.86
CA GLY A 200 0.27 6.11 3.59
C GLY A 200 -0.53 7.38 3.51
N ARG A 201 -1.77 7.31 3.94
CA ARG A 201 -2.65 8.47 4.06
C ARG A 201 -3.76 8.22 5.05
N SER A 202 -3.88 9.14 5.99
CA SER A 202 -5.04 9.29 6.85
C SER A 202 -5.62 10.68 6.69
N ARG A 203 -6.92 10.82 6.87
CA ARG A 203 -7.59 12.11 6.89
C ARG A 203 -8.02 12.44 8.30
N PHE A 204 -8.03 13.72 8.63
CA PHE A 204 -8.56 14.17 9.89
C PHE A 204 -10.02 13.71 10.07
N ASN A 205 -10.32 13.09 11.20
CA ASN A 205 -11.62 12.47 11.52
C ASN A 205 -12.06 11.30 10.63
N SER A 206 -11.19 10.75 9.76
CA SER A 206 -11.51 9.53 9.03
C SER A 206 -11.49 8.30 9.94
N LYS A 207 -12.40 7.37 9.67
CA LYS A 207 -12.33 6.01 10.26
C LYS A 207 -11.25 5.14 9.60
N VAL A 208 -10.67 5.57 8.47
CA VAL A 208 -9.79 4.78 7.63
C VAL A 208 -8.44 5.44 7.49
N SER A 209 -7.39 4.70 7.79
CA SER A 209 -5.99 5.00 7.48
C SER A 209 -5.51 4.01 6.43
N VAL A 210 -4.89 4.48 5.36
CA VAL A 210 -4.43 3.64 4.25
C VAL A 210 -2.92 3.57 4.24
N PHE A 211 -2.38 2.36 4.19
CA PHE A 211 -0.99 2.07 3.92
C PHE A 211 -0.87 1.44 2.53
N TYR A 212 -0.04 2.01 1.65
CA TYR A 212 0.16 1.56 0.28
C TYR A 212 1.29 0.55 0.21
N THR A 213 0.98 -0.66 -0.22
CA THR A 213 1.95 -1.78 -0.24
C THR A 213 2.70 -1.92 -1.55
N ASP A 214 2.37 -1.14 -2.60
CA ASP A 214 3.05 -1.16 -3.89
C ASP A 214 3.57 0.24 -4.26
N THR A 215 4.78 0.55 -3.82
CA THR A 215 5.43 1.82 -4.15
C THR A 215 6.62 1.56 -5.06
N LYS A 216 6.40 1.66 -6.38
CA LYS A 216 7.40 1.31 -7.40
C LYS A 216 8.43 2.40 -7.70
N TRP A 217 8.14 3.65 -7.36
CA TRP A 217 8.87 4.79 -7.93
C TRP A 217 10.08 5.27 -7.15
N ASN A 218 10.25 4.85 -5.91
CA ASN A 218 11.41 5.29 -5.13
C ASN A 218 12.20 4.11 -4.59
N LYS A 219 13.13 3.59 -5.38
CA LYS A 219 14.07 2.51 -4.98
C LYS A 219 14.88 2.83 -3.71
N SER A 220 14.90 4.09 -3.27
CA SER A 220 15.62 4.53 -2.08
C SER A 220 14.75 4.66 -0.83
N ARG A 221 13.41 4.60 -0.97
CA ARG A 221 12.45 4.66 0.14
C ARG A 221 11.26 3.76 -0.18
N SER A 222 11.47 2.46 -0.13
CA SER A 222 10.38 1.51 -0.31
C SER A 222 9.58 1.41 0.98
N CYS A 223 8.47 2.11 1.04
CA CYS A 223 7.43 1.88 2.03
C CYS A 223 6.45 0.79 1.57
N GLY A 224 6.87 -0.03 0.62
CA GLY A 224 6.06 -1.09 0.06
C GLY A 224 6.15 -2.40 0.84
N SER A 225 5.47 -3.39 0.32
CA SER A 225 5.33 -4.73 0.90
C SER A 225 6.62 -5.45 1.23
N ASP A 226 7.69 -5.14 0.50
CA ASP A 226 8.99 -5.78 0.72
C ASP A 226 9.60 -5.41 2.08
N ASN A 227 9.00 -4.43 2.76
CA ASN A 227 9.42 -3.96 4.08
C ASN A 227 8.43 -4.32 5.21
N LEU A 228 7.29 -4.97 4.89
CA LEU A 228 6.47 -5.53 5.95
C LEU A 228 7.21 -6.66 6.64
N ASN A 229 7.15 -6.70 7.97
CA ASN A 229 7.83 -7.73 8.75
C ASN A 229 7.36 -9.13 8.38
N ILE A 230 8.30 -10.05 8.20
CA ILE A 230 8.03 -11.45 7.88
C ILE A 230 8.15 -12.37 9.12
N SER A 231 8.59 -11.80 10.24
CA SER A 231 8.72 -12.54 11.50
C SER A 231 8.56 -11.64 12.72
N SER A 232 8.30 -12.24 13.86
CA SER A 232 8.15 -11.52 15.14
C SER A 232 9.45 -10.90 15.70
N ASN A 233 10.59 -11.20 15.10
CA ASN A 233 11.92 -10.78 15.57
C ASN A 233 12.47 -9.59 14.76
N GLU A 234 11.73 -9.09 13.78
CA GLU A 234 12.17 -7.97 12.99
C GLU A 234 12.08 -6.65 13.76
N LYS A 235 12.83 -5.67 13.27
CA LYS A 235 12.93 -4.37 13.92
C LYS A 235 11.86 -3.43 13.37
N PHE A 236 11.52 -2.43 14.18
CA PHE A 236 10.70 -1.30 13.77
C PHE A 236 11.40 -0.55 12.63
N GLY A 237 10.81 -0.56 11.46
CA GLY A 237 11.36 -0.04 10.21
C GLY A 237 10.52 1.05 9.57
N GLU A 238 10.80 1.37 8.32
CA GLU A 238 10.13 2.46 7.60
C GLU A 238 8.62 2.20 7.37
N SER A 239 8.23 0.96 7.16
CA SER A 239 6.82 0.58 7.03
C SER A 239 6.06 0.82 8.31
N GLU A 240 6.60 0.38 9.44
CA GLU A 240 6.01 0.54 10.76
C GLU A 240 5.94 2.03 11.17
N VAL A 241 6.97 2.83 10.84
CA VAL A 241 6.94 4.29 11.02
C VAL A 241 5.79 4.90 10.25
N THR A 242 5.63 4.51 8.99
CA THR A 242 4.56 5.04 8.14
C THR A 242 3.19 4.63 8.66
N ILE A 243 2.99 3.35 8.98
CA ILE A 243 1.73 2.85 9.52
C ILE A 243 1.38 3.61 10.82
N LEU A 244 2.35 3.74 11.73
CA LEU A 244 2.14 4.47 12.99
C LEU A 244 1.78 5.94 12.76
N HIS A 245 2.46 6.61 11.81
CA HIS A 245 2.16 8.00 11.45
C HIS A 245 0.73 8.18 10.95
N GLU A 246 0.20 7.24 10.19
CA GLU A 246 -1.15 7.31 9.64
C GLU A 246 -2.24 6.95 10.69
N ILE A 247 -1.88 6.27 11.77
CA ILE A 247 -2.82 5.87 12.84
C ILE A 247 -3.00 6.98 13.88
N LEU A 248 -1.91 7.69 14.22
CA LEU A 248 -1.89 8.75 15.24
C LEU A 248 -2.41 10.07 14.71
#